data_bc75bb58738f38474e747347761b401b
#
_entry.id   bc75bb58738f38474e747347761b401b
#
_cell.length_a   1.000
_cell.length_b   1.000
_cell.length_c   1.000
_cell.angle_alpha   90.00
_cell.angle_beta   90.00
_cell.angle_gamma   90.00
#
_symmetry.space_group_name_H-M   'P 1'
#
loop_
_entity.id
_entity.type
_entity.pdbx_description
1 polymer ?
#
loop_
_entity_poly.entity_id
_entity_poly.type
_entity_poly.pdbx_seq_one_letter_code
_entity_poly.pdbx_strand_id
1 'polypeptide(L)'
;MHTTLRNHHLTARRSLAALSTAAALTLGLVTGPTPAAQAVPVDGSVTTTDTNTAPDTSGVTPLYRAPRHRLVTTRDKLKVSVYEYGPSARTAETIVMTGGWPWNSSGMEPFAQVLATKFHVVRYDQRGSGQSSHPEDSNLYTMERLADEMLDVIHATTLPRQKVHVFGEAWCPFIAAQLTWQMGKKSPIATLTSLGDPSIALAAHHYH
;
A
#
# COMPACT_ATOMS: atom_id res chain seq x y z
N MET A 1 34.34 7.25 -63.05
CA MET A 1 33.86 8.46 -62.37
C MET A 1 33.69 8.13 -60.88
N HIS A 2 34.71 8.56 -60.12
CA HIS A 2 34.70 8.39 -58.65
C HIS A 2 33.99 9.57 -57.99
N THR A 3 33.07 9.33 -57.11
CA THR A 3 32.53 10.35 -56.20
C THR A 3 32.71 9.89 -54.79
N THR A 4 33.66 10.54 -54.14
CA THR A 4 34.04 10.34 -52.72
C THR A 4 33.08 11.11 -51.83
N LEU A 5 32.40 10.43 -50.89
CA LEU A 5 31.63 11.07 -49.83
C LEU A 5 32.49 11.20 -48.56
N ARG A 6 32.72 12.44 -48.15
CA ARG A 6 33.43 12.83 -46.92
C ARG A 6 32.53 12.66 -45.69
N ASN A 7 33.01 11.89 -44.73
CA ASN A 7 32.50 11.85 -43.38
C ASN A 7 32.96 13.09 -42.61
N HIS A 8 32.01 13.86 -42.09
CA HIS A 8 32.27 14.87 -41.08
C HIS A 8 31.87 14.33 -39.70
N HIS A 9 32.88 13.92 -38.94
CA HIS A 9 32.71 13.69 -37.49
C HIS A 9 32.75 15.04 -36.75
N LEU A 10 31.62 15.45 -36.19
CA LEU A 10 31.53 16.54 -35.24
C LEU A 10 31.56 15.95 -33.81
N THR A 11 32.74 15.98 -33.22
CA THR A 11 32.96 15.71 -31.78
C THR A 11 32.62 16.96 -30.99
N ALA A 12 31.48 16.97 -30.34
CA ALA A 12 31.14 17.95 -29.31
C ALA A 12 31.58 17.42 -27.96
N ARG A 13 32.77 17.87 -27.50
CA ARG A 13 33.21 17.74 -26.11
C ARG A 13 32.47 18.80 -25.29
N ARG A 14 31.53 18.38 -24.40
CA ARG A 14 31.02 19.23 -23.33
C ARG A 14 31.81 18.90 -22.07
N SER A 15 32.59 19.88 -21.62
CA SER A 15 33.24 19.88 -20.31
C SER A 15 32.20 20.04 -19.22
N LEU A 16 32.09 19.05 -18.32
CA LEU A 16 31.39 19.19 -17.05
C LEU A 16 32.39 19.84 -16.07
N ALA A 17 32.16 21.09 -15.72
CA ALA A 17 32.79 21.71 -14.58
C ALA A 17 31.99 21.28 -13.34
N ALA A 18 32.60 20.47 -12.47
CA ALA A 18 32.07 20.12 -11.17
C ALA A 18 32.23 21.32 -10.23
N LEU A 19 31.13 21.94 -9.84
CA LEU A 19 31.09 22.81 -8.65
C LEU A 19 30.72 21.95 -7.44
N SER A 20 31.73 21.59 -6.65
CA SER A 20 31.56 21.05 -5.33
C SER A 20 31.40 22.21 -4.34
N THR A 21 30.15 22.49 -3.93
CA THR A 21 29.86 23.29 -2.74
C THR A 21 29.65 22.37 -1.55
N ALA A 22 30.68 22.22 -0.73
CA ALA A 22 30.58 21.57 0.58
C ALA A 22 29.78 22.49 1.51
N ALA A 23 28.52 22.18 1.78
CA ALA A 23 27.78 22.78 2.88
C ALA A 23 28.13 22.04 4.16
N ALA A 24 28.97 22.67 5.00
CA ALA A 24 29.24 22.20 6.36
C ALA A 24 27.97 22.42 7.19
N LEU A 25 27.27 21.33 7.52
CA LEU A 25 26.20 21.35 8.52
C LEU A 25 26.84 21.35 9.91
N THR A 26 26.95 22.51 10.55
CA THR A 26 27.30 22.62 11.98
C THR A 26 26.09 22.17 12.79
N LEU A 27 26.18 20.95 13.33
CA LEU A 27 25.24 20.46 14.35
C LEU A 27 25.53 21.24 15.64
N GLY A 28 24.74 22.26 15.93
CA GLY A 28 24.72 22.93 17.21
C GLY A 28 24.16 21.99 18.27
N LEU A 29 25.04 21.48 19.13
CA LEU A 29 24.65 20.76 20.34
C LEU A 29 24.04 21.76 21.30
N VAL A 30 22.72 21.83 21.41
CA VAL A 30 22.02 22.60 22.43
C VAL A 30 22.06 21.76 23.71
N THR A 31 23.04 22.01 24.57
CA THR A 31 23.06 21.49 25.94
C THR A 31 22.27 22.44 26.84
N GLY A 32 20.94 22.26 26.85
CA GLY A 32 20.06 22.84 27.85
C GLY A 32 19.93 21.87 29.04
N PRO A 33 19.83 22.40 30.29
CA PRO A 33 19.58 21.51 31.43
C PRO A 33 18.25 20.78 31.25
N THR A 34 18.31 19.45 31.27
CA THR A 34 17.14 18.60 31.34
C THR A 34 16.35 18.94 32.60
N PRO A 35 15.03 19.29 32.51
CA PRO A 35 14.23 19.41 33.70
C PRO A 35 14.15 18.05 34.37
N ALA A 36 14.54 17.99 35.63
CA ALA A 36 14.38 16.79 36.46
C ALA A 36 12.91 16.41 36.46
N ALA A 37 12.62 15.18 36.03
CA ALA A 37 11.30 14.62 36.15
C ALA A 37 10.92 14.56 37.64
N GLN A 38 10.03 15.44 38.06
CA GLN A 38 9.42 15.37 39.38
C GLN A 38 8.49 14.16 39.38
N ALA A 39 8.85 13.15 40.18
CA ALA A 39 7.96 12.04 40.45
C ALA A 39 6.70 12.58 41.16
N VAL A 40 5.58 12.50 40.51
CA VAL A 40 4.28 12.76 41.13
C VAL A 40 4.04 11.62 42.14
N PRO A 41 3.81 11.89 43.45
CA PRO A 41 3.48 10.85 44.40
C PRO A 41 2.14 10.25 43.98
N VAL A 42 2.16 8.98 43.61
CA VAL A 42 0.93 8.21 43.41
C VAL A 42 0.43 7.83 44.78
N ASP A 43 -0.55 8.56 45.32
CA ASP A 43 -1.30 8.16 46.49
C ASP A 43 -2.09 6.90 46.16
N GLY A 44 -1.67 5.79 46.77
CA GLY A 44 -2.13 4.44 46.42
C GLY A 44 -3.47 4.06 47.06
N SER A 45 -4.51 4.82 46.85
CA SER A 45 -5.86 4.35 47.11
C SER A 45 -6.63 4.10 45.83
N VAL A 46 -6.30 2.99 45.15
CA VAL A 46 -7.17 2.44 44.12
C VAL A 46 -8.39 1.84 44.83
N THR A 47 -9.45 2.62 44.94
CA THR A 47 -10.77 2.07 45.25
C THR A 47 -11.19 1.26 44.00
N THR A 48 -11.01 -0.04 44.07
CA THR A 48 -11.59 -0.96 43.08
C THR A 48 -13.10 -0.93 43.27
N THR A 49 -13.76 -0.05 42.54
CA THR A 49 -15.19 -0.19 42.32
C THR A 49 -15.33 -1.32 41.30
N ASP A 50 -15.63 -2.52 41.78
CA ASP A 50 -16.05 -3.64 40.95
C ASP A 50 -17.39 -3.31 40.27
N THR A 51 -17.34 -2.46 39.24
CA THR A 51 -18.41 -2.39 38.26
C THR A 51 -18.02 -3.29 37.08
N ASN A 52 -18.05 -4.60 37.35
CA ASN A 52 -18.00 -5.62 36.31
C ASN A 52 -19.38 -5.70 35.62
N THR A 53 -19.89 -4.54 35.21
CA THR A 53 -21.03 -4.47 34.31
C THR A 53 -20.40 -4.46 32.90
N ALA A 54 -20.35 -5.63 32.26
CA ALA A 54 -20.05 -5.71 30.84
C ALA A 54 -20.95 -4.71 30.11
N PRO A 55 -20.44 -3.91 29.19
CA PRO A 55 -21.26 -2.98 28.42
C PRO A 55 -22.41 -3.76 27.79
N ASP A 56 -23.64 -3.28 28.00
CA ASP A 56 -24.82 -3.85 27.35
C ASP A 56 -24.65 -3.73 25.84
N THR A 57 -24.31 -4.84 25.20
CA THR A 57 -24.16 -4.96 23.74
C THR A 57 -25.47 -5.37 23.07
N SER A 58 -26.57 -5.42 23.76
CA SER A 58 -27.86 -5.91 23.25
C SER A 58 -28.45 -5.06 22.11
N GLY A 59 -27.90 -3.87 21.86
CA GLY A 59 -28.27 -3.00 20.73
C GLY A 59 -27.24 -2.90 19.62
N VAL A 60 -26.07 -3.55 19.76
CA VAL A 60 -25.02 -3.52 18.75
C VAL A 60 -25.27 -4.68 17.79
N THR A 61 -25.95 -4.42 16.69
CA THR A 61 -25.94 -5.36 15.55
C THR A 61 -24.48 -5.58 15.15
N PRO A 62 -23.99 -6.82 15.14
CA PRO A 62 -22.63 -7.09 14.70
C PRO A 62 -22.44 -6.49 13.31
N LEU A 63 -21.50 -5.56 13.16
CA LEU A 63 -21.14 -4.99 11.85
C LEU A 63 -20.54 -6.04 10.92
N TYR A 64 -20.32 -7.26 11.45
CA TYR A 64 -19.76 -8.34 10.66
C TYR A 64 -20.73 -8.79 9.57
N ARG A 65 -20.35 -8.53 8.32
CA ARG A 65 -20.97 -9.08 7.13
C ARG A 65 -19.99 -10.01 6.45
N ALA A 66 -20.40 -11.26 6.24
CA ALA A 66 -19.58 -12.19 5.48
C ALA A 66 -19.26 -11.61 4.09
N PRO A 67 -17.99 -11.65 3.65
CA PRO A 67 -17.62 -11.20 2.31
C PRO A 67 -18.17 -12.13 1.23
N ARG A 68 -18.35 -11.60 0.02
CA ARG A 68 -18.45 -12.42 -1.17
C ARG A 68 -17.05 -12.87 -1.54
N HIS A 69 -16.78 -14.15 -1.36
CA HIS A 69 -15.48 -14.74 -1.68
C HIS A 69 -15.49 -15.33 -3.09
N ARG A 70 -14.41 -15.10 -3.85
CA ARG A 70 -14.18 -15.74 -5.14
C ARG A 70 -12.69 -15.80 -5.50
N LEU A 71 -12.37 -16.64 -6.47
CA LEU A 71 -11.03 -16.69 -7.05
C LEU A 71 -11.00 -15.87 -8.34
N VAL A 72 -10.02 -14.96 -8.44
CA VAL A 72 -9.69 -14.23 -9.66
C VAL A 72 -8.53 -14.95 -10.35
N THR A 73 -8.63 -15.14 -11.66
CA THR A 73 -7.52 -15.68 -12.44
C THR A 73 -6.70 -14.54 -12.99
N THR A 74 -5.42 -14.49 -12.64
CA THR A 74 -4.47 -13.50 -13.14
C THR A 74 -4.04 -13.79 -14.58
N ARG A 75 -3.42 -12.80 -15.24
CA ARG A 75 -2.90 -12.92 -16.61
C ARG A 75 -1.86 -14.04 -16.76
N ASP A 76 -1.12 -14.33 -15.70
CA ASP A 76 -0.17 -15.45 -15.61
C ASP A 76 -0.78 -16.75 -15.07
N LYS A 77 -2.14 -16.83 -15.08
CA LYS A 77 -2.98 -18.01 -14.79
C LYS A 77 -2.95 -18.49 -13.34
N LEU A 78 -2.45 -17.71 -12.40
CA LEU A 78 -2.58 -17.99 -10.98
C LEU A 78 -4.00 -17.69 -10.50
N LYS A 79 -4.40 -18.29 -9.38
CA LYS A 79 -5.66 -18.02 -8.70
C LYS A 79 -5.39 -17.14 -7.49
N VAL A 80 -6.07 -16.03 -7.41
CA VAL A 80 -5.99 -15.06 -6.32
C VAL A 80 -7.31 -15.03 -5.57
N SER A 81 -7.24 -15.22 -4.26
CA SER A 81 -8.40 -15.22 -3.38
C SER A 81 -8.83 -13.79 -3.09
N VAL A 82 -10.08 -13.47 -3.41
CA VAL A 82 -10.65 -12.13 -3.32
C VAL A 82 -11.90 -12.14 -2.46
N TYR A 83 -12.00 -11.18 -1.56
CA TYR A 83 -13.10 -10.99 -0.62
C TYR A 83 -13.71 -9.60 -0.85
N GLU A 84 -14.95 -9.55 -1.27
CA GLU A 84 -15.66 -8.30 -1.56
C GLU A 84 -16.71 -8.00 -0.48
N TYR A 85 -16.73 -6.75 0.00
CA TYR A 85 -17.62 -6.27 1.06
C TYR A 85 -18.38 -5.03 0.60
N GLY A 86 -19.50 -4.78 1.27
CA GLY A 86 -20.26 -3.53 1.10
C GLY A 86 -21.06 -3.45 -0.20
N PRO A 87 -21.33 -2.22 -0.64
CA PRO A 87 -22.10 -1.96 -1.86
C PRO A 87 -21.31 -2.39 -3.11
N SER A 88 -21.99 -2.38 -4.25
CA SER A 88 -21.39 -2.73 -5.54
C SER A 88 -20.46 -1.61 -6.03
N ALA A 89 -19.42 -1.97 -6.80
CA ALA A 89 -18.56 -1.01 -7.53
C ALA A 89 -19.34 -0.08 -8.49
N ARG A 90 -20.59 -0.40 -8.81
CA ARG A 90 -21.48 0.46 -9.61
C ARG A 90 -22.06 1.63 -8.85
N THR A 91 -22.15 1.53 -7.53
CA THR A 91 -22.85 2.47 -6.66
C THR A 91 -21.97 3.13 -5.62
N ALA A 92 -20.71 2.67 -5.49
CA ALA A 92 -19.76 3.21 -4.53
C ALA A 92 -18.34 3.20 -5.10
N GLU A 93 -17.50 4.08 -4.56
CA GLU A 93 -16.06 4.06 -4.82
C GLU A 93 -15.45 2.78 -4.27
N THR A 94 -14.37 2.32 -4.91
CA THR A 94 -13.72 1.06 -4.55
C THR A 94 -12.44 1.30 -3.79
N ILE A 95 -12.29 0.59 -2.67
CA ILE A 95 -11.05 0.49 -1.91
C ILE A 95 -10.48 -0.91 -2.11
N VAL A 96 -9.24 -1.01 -2.58
CA VAL A 96 -8.51 -2.27 -2.72
C VAL A 96 -7.51 -2.40 -1.59
N MET A 97 -7.51 -3.55 -0.94
CA MET A 97 -6.69 -3.84 0.23
C MET A 97 -5.93 -5.15 0.08
N THR A 98 -4.69 -5.16 0.57
CA THR A 98 -3.97 -6.40 0.80
C THR A 98 -3.03 -6.24 2.00
N GLY A 99 -2.71 -7.35 2.66
CA GLY A 99 -1.73 -7.38 3.73
C GLY A 99 -0.30 -7.37 3.20
N GLY A 100 0.66 -7.38 4.14
CA GLY A 100 2.08 -7.55 3.84
C GLY A 100 2.45 -9.01 3.67
N TRP A 101 3.17 -9.34 2.59
CA TRP A 101 3.76 -10.68 2.44
C TRP A 101 4.71 -10.99 3.61
N PRO A 102 4.73 -12.21 4.19
CA PRO A 102 4.05 -13.43 3.73
C PRO A 102 2.64 -13.65 4.31
N TRP A 103 2.11 -12.71 5.05
CA TRP A 103 0.79 -12.85 5.67
C TRP A 103 -0.34 -12.69 4.64
N ASN A 104 -1.46 -13.36 4.93
CA ASN A 104 -2.68 -13.16 4.15
C ASN A 104 -3.32 -11.81 4.49
N SER A 105 -4.38 -11.49 3.77
CA SER A 105 -5.07 -10.21 3.92
C SER A 105 -6.01 -10.13 5.14
N SER A 106 -6.09 -11.16 6.01
CA SER A 106 -7.06 -11.19 7.12
C SER A 106 -6.86 -10.07 8.14
N GLY A 107 -5.61 -9.58 8.31
CA GLY A 107 -5.34 -8.41 9.16
C GLY A 107 -6.06 -7.14 8.70
N MET A 108 -6.42 -7.05 7.43
CA MET A 108 -7.19 -5.94 6.87
C MET A 108 -8.71 -6.07 7.08
N GLU A 109 -9.19 -7.22 7.58
CA GLU A 109 -10.63 -7.49 7.74
C GLU A 109 -11.36 -6.47 8.62
N PRO A 110 -10.87 -6.08 9.81
CA PRO A 110 -11.54 -5.08 10.63
C PRO A 110 -11.75 -3.74 9.91
N PHE A 111 -10.76 -3.30 9.14
CA PHE A 111 -10.86 -2.09 8.32
C PHE A 111 -11.87 -2.27 7.19
N ALA A 112 -11.84 -3.43 6.52
CA ALA A 112 -12.78 -3.74 5.45
C ALA A 112 -14.23 -3.70 5.94
N GLN A 113 -14.54 -4.24 7.11
CA GLN A 113 -15.87 -4.22 7.71
C GLN A 113 -16.38 -2.80 7.94
N VAL A 114 -15.54 -1.92 8.51
CA VAL A 114 -15.90 -0.53 8.78
C VAL A 114 -16.11 0.25 7.48
N LEU A 115 -15.19 0.14 6.55
CA LEU A 115 -15.22 0.88 5.28
C LEU A 115 -16.34 0.40 4.35
N ALA A 116 -16.73 -0.87 4.45
CA ALA A 116 -17.83 -1.45 3.70
C ALA A 116 -19.22 -0.85 3.99
N THR A 117 -19.34 -0.04 5.02
CA THR A 117 -20.57 0.74 5.29
C THR A 117 -20.85 1.79 4.22
N LYS A 118 -19.81 2.26 3.52
CA LYS A 118 -19.91 3.31 2.49
C LYS A 118 -19.25 2.94 1.16
N PHE A 119 -18.19 2.13 1.19
CA PHE A 119 -17.36 1.81 0.03
C PHE A 119 -17.59 0.37 -0.44
N HIS A 120 -17.37 0.14 -1.73
CA HIS A 120 -17.08 -1.19 -2.23
C HIS A 120 -15.65 -1.54 -1.80
N VAL A 121 -15.48 -2.54 -0.94
CA VAL A 121 -14.16 -2.92 -0.44
C VAL A 121 -13.77 -4.26 -1.02
N VAL A 122 -12.57 -4.32 -1.58
CA VAL A 122 -11.95 -5.50 -2.18
C VAL A 122 -10.70 -5.82 -1.38
N ARG A 123 -10.71 -6.91 -0.64
CA ARG A 123 -9.54 -7.46 0.05
C ARG A 123 -9.07 -8.69 -0.70
N TYR A 124 -7.76 -8.85 -0.90
CA TYR A 124 -7.25 -10.04 -1.59
C TYR A 124 -5.96 -10.58 -0.93
N ASP A 125 -5.79 -11.89 -1.00
CA ASP A 125 -4.56 -12.56 -0.61
C ASP A 125 -3.59 -12.52 -1.80
N GLN A 126 -2.37 -12.00 -1.61
CA GLN A 126 -1.35 -12.03 -2.64
C GLN A 126 -0.94 -13.47 -2.96
N ARG A 127 -0.38 -13.71 -4.16
CA ARG A 127 0.25 -14.98 -4.48
C ARG A 127 1.23 -15.38 -3.37
N GLY A 128 1.27 -16.66 -3.04
CA GLY A 128 2.09 -17.18 -1.95
C GLY A 128 1.53 -16.93 -0.55
N SER A 129 0.30 -16.42 -0.43
CA SER A 129 -0.34 -16.22 0.87
C SER A 129 -1.80 -16.68 0.89
N GLY A 130 -2.33 -16.97 2.08
CA GLY A 130 -3.72 -17.30 2.32
C GLY A 130 -4.25 -18.41 1.42
N GLN A 131 -5.36 -18.15 0.74
CA GLN A 131 -6.02 -19.09 -0.17
C GLN A 131 -5.66 -18.87 -1.66
N SER A 132 -4.70 -17.99 -1.94
CA SER A 132 -4.18 -17.78 -3.28
C SER A 132 -3.21 -18.87 -3.71
N SER A 133 -2.89 -18.93 -5.00
CA SER A 133 -1.87 -19.84 -5.54
C SER A 133 -0.51 -19.63 -4.87
N HIS A 134 0.20 -20.71 -4.60
CA HIS A 134 1.54 -20.71 -4.01
C HIS A 134 2.55 -21.29 -5.02
N PRO A 135 2.94 -20.52 -6.05
CA PRO A 135 3.90 -21.02 -7.02
C PRO A 135 5.28 -21.26 -6.39
N GLU A 136 5.94 -22.35 -6.78
CA GLU A 136 7.29 -22.70 -6.30
C GLU A 136 8.37 -21.87 -6.99
N ASP A 137 8.12 -21.38 -8.20
CA ASP A 137 9.06 -20.55 -8.95
C ASP A 137 9.17 -19.16 -8.33
N SER A 138 10.31 -18.84 -7.74
CA SER A 138 10.61 -17.55 -7.12
C SER A 138 10.55 -16.37 -8.11
N ASN A 139 10.75 -16.61 -9.41
CA ASN A 139 10.63 -15.59 -10.45
C ASN A 139 9.20 -15.05 -10.62
N LEU A 140 8.22 -15.73 -10.04
CA LEU A 140 6.84 -15.27 -10.02
C LEU A 140 6.52 -14.29 -8.89
N TYR A 141 7.48 -13.98 -8.01
CA TYR A 141 7.32 -13.09 -6.86
C TYR A 141 7.99 -11.73 -7.03
N THR A 142 8.28 -11.31 -8.26
CA THR A 142 8.84 -9.98 -8.50
C THR A 142 7.82 -8.88 -8.24
N MET A 143 8.29 -7.67 -7.97
CA MET A 143 7.42 -6.52 -7.71
C MET A 143 6.50 -6.22 -8.89
N GLU A 144 7.00 -6.41 -10.13
CA GLU A 144 6.23 -6.25 -11.36
C GLU A 144 5.08 -7.24 -11.44
N ARG A 145 5.32 -8.50 -11.06
CA ARG A 145 4.29 -9.55 -11.05
C ARG A 145 3.21 -9.28 -10.00
N LEU A 146 3.61 -8.79 -8.83
CA LEU A 146 2.67 -8.40 -7.78
C LEU A 146 1.84 -7.18 -8.19
N ALA A 147 2.43 -6.21 -8.89
CA ALA A 147 1.72 -5.07 -9.45
C ALA A 147 0.73 -5.49 -10.55
N ASP A 148 1.12 -6.39 -11.43
CA ASP A 148 0.24 -7.00 -12.44
C ASP A 148 -0.93 -7.74 -11.80
N GLU A 149 -0.68 -8.48 -10.71
CA GLU A 149 -1.72 -9.17 -9.93
C GLU A 149 -2.72 -8.18 -9.32
N MET A 150 -2.24 -7.10 -8.70
CA MET A 150 -3.11 -6.03 -8.18
C MET A 150 -3.97 -5.44 -9.30
N LEU A 151 -3.40 -5.21 -10.48
CA LEU A 151 -4.14 -4.70 -11.63
C LEU A 151 -5.22 -5.69 -12.10
N ASP A 152 -4.92 -6.99 -12.12
CA ASP A 152 -5.87 -8.03 -12.51
C ASP A 152 -7.04 -8.13 -11.50
N VAL A 153 -6.75 -8.00 -10.20
CA VAL A 153 -7.78 -7.92 -9.15
C VAL A 153 -8.65 -6.68 -9.35
N ILE A 154 -8.05 -5.50 -9.58
CA ILE A 154 -8.80 -4.27 -9.85
C ILE A 154 -9.72 -4.45 -11.05
N HIS A 155 -9.22 -4.94 -12.17
CA HIS A 155 -10.02 -5.15 -13.39
C HIS A 155 -11.17 -6.16 -13.19
N ALA A 156 -10.95 -7.18 -12.36
CA ALA A 156 -11.95 -8.19 -12.09
C ALA A 156 -13.05 -7.71 -11.13
N THR A 157 -12.81 -6.67 -10.34
CA THR A 157 -13.70 -6.24 -9.26
C THR A 157 -14.33 -4.87 -9.46
N THR A 158 -13.88 -4.13 -10.48
CA THR A 158 -14.34 -2.76 -10.75
C THR A 158 -14.92 -2.61 -12.16
N LEU A 159 -15.50 -1.44 -12.42
CA LEU A 159 -15.95 -1.10 -13.76
C LEU A 159 -14.76 -0.66 -14.64
N PRO A 160 -14.86 -0.81 -15.96
CA PRO A 160 -13.83 -0.32 -16.88
C PRO A 160 -13.48 1.15 -16.62
N ARG A 161 -12.18 1.45 -16.50
CA ARG A 161 -11.64 2.79 -16.23
C ARG A 161 -12.00 3.39 -14.87
N GLN A 162 -12.65 2.65 -13.98
CA GLN A 162 -12.89 3.10 -12.62
C GLN A 162 -11.57 3.29 -11.89
N LYS A 163 -11.45 4.41 -11.17
CA LYS A 163 -10.33 4.63 -10.25
C LYS A 163 -10.61 3.97 -8.93
N VAL A 164 -9.54 3.54 -8.25
CA VAL A 164 -9.61 2.89 -6.95
C VAL A 164 -8.73 3.61 -5.93
N HIS A 165 -9.09 3.46 -4.67
CA HIS A 165 -8.25 3.83 -3.54
C HIS A 165 -7.53 2.56 -3.07
N VAL A 166 -6.22 2.64 -2.85
CA VAL A 166 -5.45 1.53 -2.27
C VAL A 166 -5.19 1.83 -0.80
N PHE A 167 -5.46 0.84 0.04
CA PHE A 167 -5.23 0.93 1.48
C PHE A 167 -4.55 -0.35 1.95
N GLY A 168 -3.44 -0.23 2.66
CA GLY A 168 -2.75 -1.42 3.14
C GLY A 168 -1.49 -1.14 3.93
N GLU A 169 -0.82 -2.21 4.30
CA GLU A 169 0.41 -2.19 5.11
C GLU A 169 1.56 -2.90 4.41
N ALA A 170 2.75 -2.73 4.95
CA ALA A 170 3.99 -3.39 4.55
C ALA A 170 4.23 -3.34 3.02
N TRP A 171 4.08 -4.47 2.29
CA TRP A 171 4.34 -4.55 0.85
C TRP A 171 3.27 -3.90 -0.03
N CYS A 172 2.04 -3.74 0.45
CA CYS A 172 0.94 -3.21 -0.32
C CYS A 172 1.23 -1.82 -0.95
N PRO A 173 1.75 -0.83 -0.21
CA PRO A 173 2.10 0.46 -0.78
C PRO A 173 3.18 0.39 -1.86
N PHE A 174 4.17 -0.49 -1.73
CA PHE A 174 5.21 -0.67 -2.75
C PHE A 174 4.64 -1.27 -4.04
N ILE A 175 3.74 -2.25 -3.93
CA ILE A 175 3.03 -2.84 -5.07
C ILE A 175 2.21 -1.77 -5.79
N ALA A 176 1.49 -0.92 -5.04
CA ALA A 176 0.70 0.17 -5.60
C ALA A 176 1.57 1.23 -6.30
N ALA A 177 2.72 1.57 -5.71
CA ALA A 177 3.70 2.47 -6.33
C ALA A 177 4.27 1.88 -7.62
N GLN A 178 4.65 0.59 -7.61
CA GLN A 178 5.11 -0.13 -8.79
C GLN A 178 4.05 -0.14 -9.90
N LEU A 179 2.79 -0.42 -9.56
CA LEU A 179 1.68 -0.38 -10.51
C LEU A 179 1.52 1.03 -11.11
N THR A 180 1.61 2.05 -10.28
CA THR A 180 1.50 3.43 -10.73
C THR A 180 2.65 3.80 -11.67
N TRP A 181 3.87 3.39 -11.35
CA TRP A 181 5.04 3.59 -12.21
C TRP A 181 4.89 2.87 -13.56
N GLN A 182 4.48 1.59 -13.57
CA GLN A 182 4.27 0.82 -14.80
C GLN A 182 3.20 1.44 -15.71
N MET A 183 2.12 1.94 -15.13
CA MET A 183 0.96 2.43 -15.87
C MET A 183 1.02 3.93 -16.19
N GLY A 184 1.83 4.69 -15.47
CA GLY A 184 1.90 6.14 -15.59
C GLY A 184 0.52 6.79 -15.49
N LYS A 185 0.21 7.69 -16.41
CA LYS A 185 -1.10 8.39 -16.45
C LYS A 185 -2.31 7.46 -16.61
N LYS A 186 -2.10 6.19 -16.98
CA LYS A 186 -3.17 5.19 -17.12
C LYS A 186 -3.40 4.41 -15.82
N SER A 187 -2.63 4.65 -14.76
CA SER A 187 -2.81 3.97 -13.47
C SER A 187 -4.25 4.06 -13.01
N PRO A 188 -4.86 2.95 -12.58
CA PRO A 188 -6.20 2.98 -12.00
C PRO A 188 -6.21 3.53 -10.56
N ILE A 189 -5.06 3.75 -9.93
CA ILE A 189 -4.97 4.21 -8.55
C ILE A 189 -5.23 5.71 -8.49
N ALA A 190 -6.22 6.11 -7.66
CA ALA A 190 -6.54 7.50 -7.35
C ALA A 190 -5.78 7.99 -6.14
N THR A 191 -5.76 7.18 -5.07
CA THR A 191 -5.06 7.49 -3.82
C THR A 191 -4.44 6.23 -3.24
N LEU A 192 -3.39 6.44 -2.45
CA LEU A 192 -2.71 5.39 -1.68
C LEU A 192 -2.67 5.82 -0.21
N THR A 193 -3.19 4.96 0.66
CA THR A 193 -3.10 5.11 2.12
C THR A 193 -2.29 3.94 2.67
N SER A 194 -1.18 4.26 3.35
CA SER A 194 -0.31 3.28 4.00
C SER A 194 -0.53 3.28 5.50
N LEU A 195 -0.66 2.09 6.08
CA LEU A 195 -0.54 1.85 7.50
C LEU A 195 0.92 1.50 7.82
N GLY A 196 1.55 2.27 8.70
CA GLY A 196 2.87 1.97 9.26
C GLY A 196 3.98 2.85 8.73
N ASP A 197 4.87 2.35 7.93
CA ASP A 197 6.17 2.95 7.67
C ASP A 197 6.13 4.29 6.88
N PRO A 198 6.59 5.41 7.47
CA PRO A 198 6.67 6.70 6.78
C PRO A 198 7.71 6.75 5.65
N SER A 199 8.64 5.78 5.58
CA SER A 199 9.65 5.71 4.51
C SER A 199 9.05 5.55 3.12
N ILE A 200 7.82 5.03 3.03
CA ILE A 200 7.09 4.87 1.77
C ILE A 200 6.72 6.23 1.16
N ALA A 201 6.43 7.23 1.99
CA ALA A 201 6.13 8.58 1.52
C ALA A 201 7.35 9.23 0.85
N LEU A 202 8.57 8.91 1.29
CA LEU A 202 9.83 9.38 0.71
C LEU A 202 10.14 8.70 -0.64
N ALA A 203 9.82 7.42 -0.79
CA ALA A 203 10.02 6.70 -2.06
C ALA A 203 9.12 7.26 -3.18
N ALA A 204 7.88 7.64 -2.86
CA ALA A 204 6.95 8.20 -3.84
C ALA A 204 7.39 9.57 -4.39
N HIS A 205 8.20 10.35 -3.66
CA HIS A 205 8.73 11.66 -4.09
C HIS A 205 9.87 11.57 -5.11
N HIS A 206 10.51 10.42 -5.27
CA HIS A 206 11.64 10.25 -6.20
C HIS A 206 11.22 9.81 -7.61
N TYR A 207 9.93 9.59 -7.87
CA TYR A 207 9.41 9.08 -9.14
C TYR A 207 8.59 10.11 -9.94
N HIS A 208 8.76 11.41 -9.66
CA HIS A 208 8.15 12.50 -10.45
C HIS A 208 9.17 13.22 -11.32
#